data_8db2b3f3376fb218d61b891c19bf2bd6
#
_entry.id   8db2b3f3376fb218d61b891c19bf2bd6
#
_cell.length_a   1.000
_cell.length_b   1.000
_cell.length_c   1.000
_cell.angle_alpha   90.00
_cell.angle_beta   90.00
_cell.angle_gamma   90.00
#
_symmetry.space_group_name_H-M   'P 1'
#
loop_
_entity.id
_entity.type
_entity.pdbx_description
1 polymer ?
#
loop_
_entity_poly.entity_id
_entity_poly.type
_entity_poly.pdbx_seq_one_letter_code
_entity_poly.pdbx_strand_id
1 'polypeptide(L)'
;LEENKMKQINIDENCQFLTDLSNSQGFGVNQGVWNLITSKKDLALFCKGIKPHRKWRLKDVKKYFGLFDTNGKHNIKIAIDLLCDSVINHGGN
;
A
#
# COMPACT_ATOMS: atom_id res chain seq x y z
N LEU A 1 19.30 -11.85 -8.04
CA LEU A 1 19.12 -12.74 -6.92
C LEU A 1 18.87 -11.96 -5.66
N GLU A 2 19.94 -11.38 -5.15
CA GLU A 2 19.83 -10.60 -3.93
C GLU A 2 18.97 -9.38 -4.15
N GLU A 3 19.01 -8.85 -5.33
CA GLU A 3 18.19 -7.68 -5.65
C GLU A 3 16.72 -7.98 -5.46
N ASN A 4 16.31 -9.18 -5.83
CA ASN A 4 14.92 -9.56 -5.68
C ASN A 4 14.51 -9.60 -4.23
N LYS A 5 15.40 -10.07 -3.37
CA LYS A 5 15.10 -10.13 -1.96
C LYS A 5 14.91 -8.75 -1.37
N MET A 6 15.71 -7.80 -1.82
CA MET A 6 15.64 -6.45 -1.31
C MET A 6 14.35 -5.75 -1.69
N LYS A 7 13.72 -6.20 -2.78
CA LYS A 7 12.49 -5.59 -3.24
C LYS A 7 11.25 -6.30 -2.76
N GLN A 8 11.41 -7.38 -2.03
CA GLN A 8 10.26 -8.11 -1.54
C GLN A 8 9.65 -7.41 -0.36
N ILE A 9 8.34 -7.44 -0.31
CA ILE A 9 7.59 -6.86 0.77
C ILE A 9 6.80 -7.99 1.42
N ASN A 10 6.96 -8.14 2.73
CA ASN A 10 6.23 -9.15 3.46
C ASN A 10 4.86 -8.62 3.83
N ILE A 11 3.84 -9.24 3.27
CA ILE A 11 2.46 -8.82 3.46
C ILE A 11 1.66 -9.98 4.02
N ASP A 12 0.83 -9.69 5.02
CA ASP A 12 -0.10 -10.66 5.56
C ASP A 12 -1.09 -11.05 4.47
N GLU A 13 -1.20 -12.35 4.20
CA GLU A 13 -2.11 -12.85 3.16
C GLU A 13 -3.56 -12.58 3.48
N ASN A 14 -3.88 -12.32 4.72
CA ASN A 14 -5.26 -12.09 5.15
C ASN A 14 -5.58 -10.60 5.31
N CYS A 15 -4.74 -9.72 4.80
CA CYS A 15 -4.99 -8.30 4.95
C CYS A 15 -6.15 -7.84 4.08
N GLN A 16 -6.75 -6.76 4.50
CA GLN A 16 -7.92 -6.23 3.80
C GLN A 16 -7.59 -5.80 2.38
N PHE A 17 -6.36 -5.31 2.16
CA PHE A 17 -5.94 -4.88 0.83
C PHE A 17 -6.06 -6.01 -0.19
N LEU A 18 -5.55 -7.19 0.17
CA LEU A 18 -5.59 -8.32 -0.76
C LEU A 18 -7.02 -8.80 -0.98
N THR A 19 -7.85 -8.73 0.05
CA THR A 19 -9.26 -9.06 -0.08
C THR A 19 -9.95 -8.11 -1.06
N ASP A 20 -9.67 -6.81 -0.93
CA ASP A 20 -10.27 -5.82 -1.81
C ASP A 20 -9.80 -5.99 -3.24
N LEU A 21 -8.51 -6.32 -3.44
CA LEU A 21 -8.00 -6.60 -4.78
C LEU A 21 -8.72 -7.77 -5.41
N SER A 22 -8.92 -8.83 -4.62
CA SER A 22 -9.54 -10.06 -5.13
C SER A 22 -11.01 -9.89 -5.44
N ASN A 23 -11.67 -8.95 -4.78
CA ASN A 23 -13.11 -8.77 -4.92
C ASN A 23 -13.49 -7.79 -6.01
N SER A 24 -12.56 -7.49 -6.91
CA SER A 24 -12.88 -6.62 -8.04
C SER A 24 -14.00 -7.23 -8.86
N GLN A 25 -15.04 -6.45 -9.12
CA GLN A 25 -16.23 -6.94 -9.81
C GLN A 25 -16.34 -6.46 -11.24
N GLY A 26 -15.28 -5.96 -11.79
CA GLY A 26 -15.24 -5.66 -13.19
C GLY A 26 -15.72 -4.28 -13.62
N PHE A 27 -16.49 -3.61 -12.83
CA PHE A 27 -16.94 -2.26 -13.18
C PHE A 27 -16.21 -1.24 -12.35
N GLY A 28 -15.74 -0.19 -13.02
CA GLY A 28 -15.12 0.91 -12.34
C GLY A 28 -13.79 0.53 -11.72
N VAL A 29 -13.43 1.21 -10.66
CA VAL A 29 -12.13 1.11 -10.04
C VAL A 29 -12.09 -0.02 -9.03
N ASN A 30 -11.01 -0.80 -9.07
CA ASN A 30 -10.75 -1.79 -8.03
C ASN A 30 -10.53 -1.07 -6.71
N GLN A 31 -11.27 -1.46 -5.67
CA GLN A 31 -11.19 -0.79 -4.38
C GLN A 31 -9.79 -0.88 -3.78
N GLY A 32 -9.13 -2.02 -3.92
CA GLY A 32 -7.77 -2.15 -3.42
C GLY A 32 -6.81 -1.21 -4.10
N VAL A 33 -6.93 -1.10 -5.43
CA VAL A 33 -6.06 -0.19 -6.19
C VAL A 33 -6.34 1.25 -5.80
N TRP A 34 -7.61 1.62 -5.67
CA TRP A 34 -7.98 2.97 -5.28
C TRP A 34 -7.39 3.33 -3.93
N ASN A 35 -7.53 2.43 -2.96
CA ASN A 35 -6.99 2.66 -1.62
C ASN A 35 -5.48 2.74 -1.63
N LEU A 36 -4.83 1.96 -2.49
CA LEU A 36 -3.39 1.99 -2.62
C LEU A 36 -2.91 3.35 -3.12
N ILE A 37 -3.54 3.87 -4.16
CA ILE A 37 -3.18 5.18 -4.72
C ILE A 37 -3.41 6.28 -3.69
N THR A 38 -4.54 6.24 -3.00
CA THR A 38 -4.86 7.21 -1.97
C THR A 38 -3.83 7.16 -0.83
N SER A 39 -3.48 5.96 -0.41
CA SER A 39 -2.51 5.80 0.67
C SER A 39 -1.13 6.32 0.27
N LYS A 40 -0.76 6.12 -1.00
CA LYS A 40 0.51 6.65 -1.48
C LYS A 40 0.56 8.17 -1.33
N LYS A 41 -0.51 8.85 -1.72
CA LYS A 41 -0.58 10.30 -1.57
C LYS A 41 -0.54 10.72 -0.11
N ASP A 42 -1.32 10.03 0.71
CA ASP A 42 -1.40 10.37 2.13
C ASP A 42 -0.05 10.20 2.82
N LEU A 43 0.67 9.11 2.49
CA LEU A 43 1.98 8.88 3.06
C LEU A 43 3.00 9.91 2.61
N ALA A 44 2.89 10.37 1.38
CA ALA A 44 3.78 11.42 0.89
C ALA A 44 3.62 12.69 1.74
N LEU A 45 2.38 13.04 2.06
CA LEU A 45 2.10 14.17 2.93
C LEU A 45 2.62 13.93 4.34
N PHE A 46 2.34 12.77 4.87
CA PHE A 46 2.73 12.43 6.22
C PHE A 46 4.24 12.47 6.41
N CYS A 47 4.99 11.99 5.43
CA CYS A 47 6.44 12.02 5.49
C CYS A 47 6.99 13.44 5.45
N LYS A 48 6.20 14.38 4.94
CA LYS A 48 6.56 15.79 4.96
C LYS A 48 6.13 16.50 6.23
N GLY A 49 5.52 15.75 7.16
CA GLY A 49 5.06 16.32 8.42
C GLY A 49 3.63 16.81 8.39
N ILE A 50 2.90 16.49 7.32
CA ILE A 50 1.52 16.93 7.16
C ILE A 50 0.58 15.74 7.32
N LYS A 51 -0.30 15.79 8.30
CA LYS A 51 -1.28 14.73 8.50
C LYS A 51 -2.40 14.88 7.46
N PRO A 52 -2.71 13.84 6.68
CA PRO A 52 -3.71 13.96 5.61
C PRO A 52 -5.09 14.40 6.08
N HIS A 53 -5.54 13.85 7.20
CA HIS A 53 -6.76 14.31 7.83
C HIS A 53 -6.76 13.90 9.28
N ARG A 54 -7.73 14.43 10.04
CA ARG A 54 -7.75 14.31 11.49
C ARG A 54 -7.66 12.86 11.97
N LYS A 55 -8.37 11.97 11.33
CA LYS A 55 -8.47 10.58 11.78
C LYS A 55 -7.46 9.66 11.14
N TRP A 56 -6.62 10.18 10.26
CA TRP A 56 -5.65 9.36 9.56
C TRP A 56 -4.58 8.87 10.52
N ARG A 57 -4.24 7.59 10.43
CA ARG A 57 -3.21 7.00 11.28
C ARG A 57 -2.32 6.10 10.46
N LEU A 58 -1.02 6.17 10.72
CA LEU A 58 -0.06 5.33 10.04
C LEU A 58 -0.30 3.85 10.32
N LYS A 59 -0.68 3.51 11.55
CA LYS A 59 -0.91 2.11 11.88
C LYS A 59 -2.09 1.52 11.13
N ASP A 60 -3.07 2.34 10.76
CA ASP A 60 -4.19 1.86 9.97
C ASP A 60 -3.75 1.50 8.57
N VAL A 61 -2.85 2.29 7.98
CA VAL A 61 -2.27 1.98 6.67
C VAL A 61 -1.50 0.68 6.75
N LYS A 62 -0.67 0.54 7.76
CA LYS A 62 0.13 -0.66 7.95
C LYS A 62 -0.77 -1.89 8.08
N LYS A 63 -1.82 -1.78 8.85
CA LYS A 63 -2.75 -2.88 9.07
C LYS A 63 -3.51 -3.23 7.79
N TYR A 64 -3.99 -2.22 7.09
CA TYR A 64 -4.78 -2.44 5.88
C TYR A 64 -3.98 -3.21 4.83
N PHE A 65 -2.72 -2.86 4.66
CA PHE A 65 -1.88 -3.50 3.66
C PHE A 65 -1.10 -4.70 4.20
N GLY A 66 -1.30 -5.03 5.47
CA GLY A 66 -0.65 -6.20 6.04
C GLY A 66 0.86 -6.09 6.13
N LEU A 67 1.38 -4.90 6.33
CA LEU A 67 2.82 -4.66 6.38
C LEU A 67 3.37 -4.94 7.78
N PHE A 68 3.19 -6.17 8.23
CA PHE A 68 3.52 -6.52 9.62
C PHE A 68 5.02 -6.43 9.92
N ASP A 69 5.84 -6.51 8.90
CA ASP A 69 7.29 -6.55 9.05
C ASP A 69 7.94 -5.22 8.72
N THR A 70 7.16 -4.20 8.46
CA THR A 70 7.65 -2.90 8.03
C THR A 70 7.30 -1.84 9.07
N ASN A 71 8.32 -1.16 9.57
CA ASN A 71 8.13 -0.15 10.61
C ASN A 71 8.68 1.19 10.18
N GLY A 72 8.03 2.25 10.65
CA GLY A 72 8.47 3.61 10.35
C GLY A 72 7.81 4.16 9.10
N LYS A 73 7.48 5.46 9.14
CA LYS A 73 6.72 6.07 8.05
C LYS A 73 7.44 6.03 6.71
N HIS A 74 8.74 6.20 6.73
CA HIS A 74 9.51 6.19 5.47
C HIS A 74 9.57 4.79 4.87
N ASN A 75 9.73 3.78 5.71
CA ASN A 75 9.76 2.40 5.24
C ASN A 75 8.41 1.97 4.71
N ILE A 76 7.35 2.38 5.38
CA ILE A 76 6.00 2.06 4.93
C ILE A 76 5.71 2.76 3.61
N LYS A 77 6.18 4.00 3.45
CA LYS A 77 6.03 4.70 2.19
C LYS A 77 6.74 3.97 1.05
N ILE A 78 7.96 3.50 1.30
CA ILE A 78 8.70 2.74 0.30
C ILE A 78 7.94 1.47 -0.08
N ALA A 79 7.39 0.77 0.91
CA ALA A 79 6.62 -0.43 0.65
C ALA A 79 5.37 -0.14 -0.19
N ILE A 80 4.68 0.94 0.13
CA ILE A 80 3.49 1.33 -0.62
C ILE A 80 3.87 1.72 -2.05
N ASP A 81 4.98 2.44 -2.23
CA ASP A 81 5.44 2.79 -3.57
C ASP A 81 5.74 1.54 -4.40
N LEU A 82 6.38 0.55 -3.78
CA LEU A 82 6.68 -0.71 -4.47
C LEU A 82 5.40 -1.47 -4.81
N LEU A 83 4.43 -1.46 -3.93
CA LEU A 83 3.15 -2.08 -4.21
C LEU A 83 2.45 -1.38 -5.37
N CYS A 84 2.51 -0.07 -5.42
CA CYS A 84 1.92 0.68 -6.52
C CYS A 84 2.56 0.28 -7.84
N ASP A 85 3.88 0.21 -7.88
CA ASP A 85 4.58 -0.19 -9.09
C ASP A 85 4.17 -1.60 -9.52
N SER A 86 4.10 -2.49 -8.55
CA SER A 86 3.80 -3.88 -8.83
C SER A 86 2.37 -4.07 -9.32
N VAL A 87 1.42 -3.44 -8.63
CA VAL A 87 0.00 -3.62 -8.94
C VAL A 87 -0.39 -2.83 -10.19
N ILE A 88 0.00 -1.56 -10.24
CA ILE A 88 -0.45 -0.68 -11.31
C ILE A 88 0.27 -0.96 -12.63
N ASN A 89 1.59 -1.07 -12.58
CA ASN A 89 2.35 -1.29 -13.81
C ASN A 89 2.07 -2.65 -14.43
N HIS A 90 1.95 -3.66 -13.60
CA HIS A 90 1.64 -4.99 -14.12
C HIS A 90 0.19 -5.11 -14.51
N GLY A 91 -0.69 -4.49 -13.73
CA GLY A 91 -2.11 -4.55 -14.03
C GLY A 91 -2.49 -3.78 -15.27
N GLY A 92 -1.70 -2.81 -15.65
CA GLY A 92 -1.97 -2.00 -16.81
C GLY A 92 -1.70 -2.71 -18.13
N ASN A 93 -1.05 -3.81 -18.03
CA ASN A 93 -0.75 -4.60 -19.21
C ASN A 93 -1.71 -5.75 -19.31
#